data_2e235203b9473ba96041f586cc44b8d9
#
_entry.id   2e235203b9473ba96041f586cc44b8d9
#
_cell.length_a   1.000
_cell.length_b   1.000
_cell.length_c   1.000
_cell.angle_alpha   90.00
_cell.angle_beta   90.00
_cell.angle_gamma   90.00
#
_symmetry.space_group_name_H-M   'P 1'
#
loop_
_entity.id
_entity.type
_entity.pdbx_description
1 polymer ?
#
loop_
_entity_poly.entity_id
_entity_poly.type
_entity_poly.pdbx_seq_one_letter_code
_entity_poly.pdbx_strand_id
1 'polypeptide(L)'
;LFLIFCIFTISCSNEDKLNCESIELSSNSIHILAGEKRTVYILSDLEKFQMGLGLQSENPQIATVEPQNDSKAILITGNSVGNTSIYLRDLKYPDNYAEIKVISDYLSGKFIEKGDSSNTWINGDDLHIREIIESELRGIAKSRSGILYSFDKDTKAVEIDYSSSDYDNNKRIGTYEWDKDSLTLNFNNSISKHGFAVVNDHTIIIVLDFTEKCKSKYPNASVRGAKIQCCLLYTSPSP
;
A
#
# COMPACT_ATOMS: atom_id res chain seq x y z
N LEU A 1 -63.82 -17.98 -3.59
CA LEU A 1 -62.44 -18.57 -3.59
C LEU A 1 -61.57 -17.75 -2.62
N PHE A 2 -61.45 -18.27 -1.39
CA PHE A 2 -60.61 -17.62 -0.35
C PHE A 2 -59.15 -18.12 -0.53
N LEU A 3 -58.23 -17.22 -0.86
CA LEU A 3 -56.81 -17.49 -0.87
C LEU A 3 -56.30 -17.30 0.56
N ILE A 4 -55.96 -18.38 1.26
CA ILE A 4 -55.27 -18.37 2.55
C ILE A 4 -53.80 -18.08 2.27
N PHE A 5 -53.33 -16.87 2.60
CA PHE A 5 -51.90 -16.51 2.65
C PHE A 5 -51.35 -17.09 3.93
N CYS A 6 -50.64 -18.21 3.86
CA CYS A 6 -49.81 -18.71 4.96
C CYS A 6 -48.58 -17.79 5.07
N ILE A 7 -48.60 -16.86 6.02
CA ILE A 7 -47.41 -16.14 6.46
C ILE A 7 -46.61 -17.14 7.30
N PHE A 8 -45.56 -17.72 6.71
CA PHE A 8 -44.52 -18.40 7.49
C PHE A 8 -43.71 -17.30 8.20
N THR A 9 -44.07 -17.00 9.43
CA THR A 9 -43.16 -16.33 10.36
C THR A 9 -42.08 -17.34 10.72
N ILE A 10 -40.91 -17.23 10.10
CA ILE A 10 -39.71 -17.90 10.60
C ILE A 10 -39.35 -17.16 11.90
N SER A 11 -39.83 -17.70 12.99
CA SER A 11 -39.40 -17.33 14.34
C SER A 11 -37.98 -17.88 14.53
N CYS A 12 -36.96 -17.09 14.23
CA CYS A 12 -35.65 -17.37 14.78
C CYS A 12 -35.77 -17.25 16.30
N SER A 13 -35.61 -18.34 17.00
CA SER A 13 -35.59 -18.37 18.45
C SER A 13 -34.43 -17.47 18.94
N ASN A 14 -34.72 -16.56 19.85
CA ASN A 14 -33.74 -15.64 20.45
C ASN A 14 -32.63 -16.36 21.23
N GLU A 15 -32.73 -17.66 21.46
CA GLU A 15 -31.75 -18.47 22.19
C GLU A 15 -30.47 -18.75 21.36
N ASP A 16 -30.56 -18.83 20.03
CA ASP A 16 -29.39 -19.07 19.17
C ASP A 16 -28.48 -17.84 19.01
N LYS A 17 -29.00 -16.62 19.25
CA LYS A 17 -28.21 -15.39 19.18
C LYS A 17 -27.28 -15.18 20.39
N LEU A 18 -27.54 -15.84 21.52
CA LEU A 18 -26.78 -15.69 22.76
C LEU A 18 -25.43 -16.45 22.76
N ASN A 19 -25.18 -17.31 21.77
CA ASN A 19 -23.99 -18.16 21.70
C ASN A 19 -23.11 -17.90 20.47
N CYS A 20 -23.36 -16.83 19.68
CA CYS A 20 -22.50 -16.47 18.56
C CYS A 20 -21.31 -15.65 19.06
N GLU A 21 -20.09 -16.16 18.86
CA GLU A 21 -18.86 -15.40 19.09
C GLU A 21 -18.79 -14.26 18.09
N SER A 22 -18.46 -13.04 18.55
CA SER A 22 -18.26 -11.89 17.65
C SER A 22 -17.00 -12.08 16.81
N ILE A 23 -17.07 -11.70 15.53
CA ILE A 23 -15.90 -11.67 14.66
C ILE A 23 -15.17 -10.33 14.87
N GLU A 24 -14.01 -10.40 15.52
CA GLU A 24 -13.17 -9.23 15.79
C GLU A 24 -12.01 -9.14 14.79
N LEU A 25 -11.75 -7.94 14.28
CA LEU A 25 -10.73 -7.66 13.28
C LEU A 25 -9.76 -6.58 13.77
N SER A 26 -8.53 -6.62 13.29
CA SER A 26 -7.53 -5.58 13.56
C SER A 26 -7.90 -4.22 12.94
N SER A 27 -8.75 -4.23 11.90
CA SER A 27 -9.31 -3.03 11.28
C SER A 27 -10.65 -3.34 10.62
N ASN A 28 -11.59 -2.43 10.72
CA ASN A 28 -12.90 -2.47 10.04
C ASN A 28 -13.00 -1.46 8.87
N SER A 29 -11.92 -0.73 8.61
CA SER A 29 -11.82 0.17 7.47
C SER A 29 -10.37 0.23 7.01
N ILE A 30 -10.16 0.16 5.69
CA ILE A 30 -8.85 0.30 5.08
C ILE A 30 -8.92 1.25 3.88
N HIS A 31 -7.86 2.03 3.73
CA HIS A 31 -7.61 2.82 2.55
C HIS A 31 -6.38 2.22 1.86
N ILE A 32 -6.51 1.83 0.59
CA ILE A 32 -5.46 1.20 -0.22
C ILE A 32 -5.38 1.87 -1.58
N LEU A 33 -4.22 1.81 -2.21
CA LEU A 33 -4.10 2.19 -3.62
C LEU A 33 -4.52 1.02 -4.52
N ALA A 34 -5.04 1.34 -5.70
CA ALA A 34 -5.29 0.33 -6.72
C ALA A 34 -3.97 -0.38 -7.07
N GLY A 35 -3.95 -1.72 -6.99
CA GLY A 35 -2.76 -2.56 -7.08
C GLY A 35 -2.08 -2.89 -5.76
N GLU A 36 -2.41 -2.19 -4.67
CA GLU A 36 -1.86 -2.47 -3.33
C GLU A 36 -2.50 -3.70 -2.70
N LYS A 37 -1.72 -4.36 -1.85
CA LYS A 37 -2.18 -5.46 -0.99
C LYS A 37 -2.03 -5.09 0.47
N ARG A 38 -3.08 -5.33 1.27
CA ARG A 38 -3.07 -5.07 2.71
C ARG A 38 -3.57 -6.27 3.50
N THR A 39 -2.85 -6.59 4.59
CA THR A 39 -3.25 -7.66 5.50
C THR A 39 -4.11 -7.10 6.63
N VAL A 40 -5.23 -7.79 6.91
CA VAL A 40 -6.07 -7.57 8.09
C VAL A 40 -6.05 -8.85 8.92
N TYR A 41 -5.85 -8.73 10.24
CA TYR A 41 -5.79 -9.86 11.15
C TYR A 41 -7.15 -10.12 11.78
N ILE A 42 -7.51 -11.41 11.91
CA ILE A 42 -8.68 -11.87 12.65
C ILE A 42 -8.23 -12.07 14.10
N LEU A 43 -8.81 -11.28 15.00
CA LEU A 43 -8.45 -11.29 16.42
C LEU A 43 -9.22 -12.34 17.21
N SER A 44 -10.39 -12.75 16.70
CA SER A 44 -11.22 -13.80 17.31
C SER A 44 -10.53 -15.15 17.30
N ASP A 45 -10.95 -16.01 18.21
CA ASP A 45 -10.53 -17.40 18.25
C ASP A 45 -11.28 -18.22 17.18
N LEU A 46 -10.55 -18.65 16.14
CA LEU A 46 -11.13 -19.35 14.99
C LEU A 46 -11.71 -20.72 15.34
N GLU A 47 -11.25 -21.36 16.43
CA GLU A 47 -11.76 -22.66 16.88
C GLU A 47 -13.23 -22.59 17.33
N LYS A 48 -13.71 -21.40 17.68
CA LYS A 48 -15.11 -21.15 18.05
C LYS A 48 -16.09 -21.11 16.89
N PHE A 49 -15.60 -20.93 15.66
CA PHE A 49 -16.42 -20.95 14.44
C PHE A 49 -16.48 -22.36 13.86
N GLN A 50 -17.44 -23.15 14.27
CA GLN A 50 -17.53 -24.59 14.03
C GLN A 50 -17.46 -25.01 12.56
N MET A 51 -18.01 -24.18 11.64
CA MET A 51 -17.98 -24.41 10.18
C MET A 51 -16.96 -23.51 9.48
N GLY A 52 -16.19 -22.70 10.24
CA GLY A 52 -15.24 -21.74 9.70
C GLY A 52 -15.86 -20.41 9.29
N LEU A 53 -15.03 -19.54 8.71
CA LEU A 53 -15.41 -18.21 8.22
C LEU A 53 -15.41 -18.17 6.69
N GLY A 54 -16.48 -17.66 6.09
CA GLY A 54 -16.56 -17.35 4.67
C GLY A 54 -16.08 -15.92 4.38
N LEU A 55 -15.35 -15.75 3.29
CA LEU A 55 -14.85 -14.45 2.81
C LEU A 55 -15.57 -14.04 1.54
N GLN A 56 -16.05 -12.81 1.48
CA GLN A 56 -16.75 -12.29 0.31
C GLN A 56 -16.47 -10.80 0.12
N SER A 57 -16.08 -10.40 -1.08
CA SER A 57 -16.10 -9.00 -1.52
C SER A 57 -17.46 -8.69 -2.17
N GLU A 58 -18.03 -7.54 -1.82
CA GLU A 58 -19.25 -7.03 -2.47
C GLU A 58 -19.00 -6.67 -3.94
N ASN A 59 -17.83 -6.09 -4.23
CA ASN A 59 -17.39 -5.78 -5.59
C ASN A 59 -15.94 -6.21 -5.83
N PRO A 60 -15.70 -7.43 -6.35
CA PRO A 60 -14.36 -7.92 -6.63
C PRO A 60 -13.59 -7.14 -7.70
N GLN A 61 -14.26 -6.31 -8.51
CA GLN A 61 -13.57 -5.43 -9.46
C GLN A 61 -12.85 -4.27 -8.75
N ILE A 62 -13.34 -3.85 -7.57
CA ILE A 62 -12.72 -2.79 -6.77
C ILE A 62 -11.69 -3.39 -5.82
N ALA A 63 -12.06 -4.44 -5.08
CA ALA A 63 -11.12 -5.14 -4.20
C ALA A 63 -11.48 -6.62 -4.08
N THR A 64 -10.45 -7.46 -4.00
CA THR A 64 -10.57 -8.89 -3.71
C THR A 64 -10.03 -9.22 -2.32
N VAL A 65 -10.46 -10.35 -1.77
CA VAL A 65 -10.01 -10.87 -0.48
C VAL A 65 -9.66 -12.35 -0.61
N GLU A 66 -8.58 -12.74 0.01
CA GLU A 66 -8.12 -14.14 0.09
C GLU A 66 -7.59 -14.45 1.49
N PRO A 67 -7.75 -15.71 1.99
CA PRO A 67 -7.15 -16.09 3.25
C PRO A 67 -5.63 -16.19 3.09
N GLN A 68 -4.88 -15.84 4.15
CA GLN A 68 -3.46 -16.15 4.23
C GLN A 68 -3.23 -17.49 4.94
N ASN A 69 -2.09 -18.15 4.63
CA ASN A 69 -1.80 -19.54 5.01
C ASN A 69 -1.89 -19.84 6.51
N ASP A 70 -1.82 -18.85 7.39
CA ASP A 70 -1.89 -19.02 8.85
C ASP A 70 -3.27 -18.76 9.45
N SER A 71 -4.32 -18.75 8.61
CA SER A 71 -5.76 -18.69 8.96
C SER A 71 -6.23 -17.52 9.86
N LYS A 72 -5.35 -16.80 10.54
CA LYS A 72 -5.70 -15.61 11.34
C LYS A 72 -5.50 -14.29 10.60
N ALA A 73 -5.26 -14.34 9.29
CA ALA A 73 -5.07 -13.15 8.47
C ALA A 73 -5.75 -13.30 7.10
N ILE A 74 -6.22 -12.19 6.58
CA ILE A 74 -6.75 -12.07 5.24
C ILE A 74 -5.97 -11.03 4.47
N LEU A 75 -5.75 -11.29 3.19
CA LEU A 75 -5.11 -10.37 2.27
C LEU A 75 -6.17 -9.71 1.40
N ILE A 76 -6.23 -8.39 1.46
CA ILE A 76 -7.11 -7.57 0.64
C ILE A 76 -6.28 -6.92 -0.45
N THR A 77 -6.69 -7.09 -1.70
CA THR A 77 -6.03 -6.48 -2.87
C THR A 77 -6.96 -5.45 -3.49
N GLY A 78 -6.51 -4.20 -3.61
CA GLY A 78 -7.19 -3.17 -4.39
C GLY A 78 -6.98 -3.46 -5.88
N ASN A 79 -8.05 -3.58 -6.65
CA ASN A 79 -7.98 -3.89 -8.08
C ASN A 79 -8.25 -2.68 -8.95
N SER A 80 -9.20 -1.83 -8.54
CA SER A 80 -9.52 -0.57 -9.19
C SER A 80 -10.03 0.45 -8.18
N VAL A 81 -10.10 1.70 -8.60
CA VAL A 81 -10.60 2.79 -7.75
C VAL A 81 -12.08 2.64 -7.47
N GLY A 82 -12.46 2.89 -6.23
CA GLY A 82 -13.84 2.85 -5.76
C GLY A 82 -13.95 2.45 -4.30
N ASN A 83 -15.19 2.33 -3.85
CA ASN A 83 -15.53 1.89 -2.49
C ASN A 83 -16.24 0.53 -2.58
N THR A 84 -15.89 -0.37 -1.68
CA THR A 84 -16.55 -1.67 -1.54
C THR A 84 -16.48 -2.13 -0.10
N SER A 85 -17.26 -3.16 0.23
CA SER A 85 -17.19 -3.85 1.53
C SER A 85 -16.70 -5.28 1.34
N ILE A 86 -15.95 -5.75 2.32
CA ILE A 86 -15.53 -7.15 2.45
C ILE A 86 -16.19 -7.69 3.70
N TYR A 87 -16.83 -8.84 3.55
CA TYR A 87 -17.54 -9.51 4.63
C TYR A 87 -16.82 -10.80 5.03
N LEU A 88 -16.62 -10.96 6.34
CA LEU A 88 -16.29 -12.22 6.97
C LEU A 88 -17.56 -12.74 7.65
N ARG A 89 -18.05 -13.89 7.23
CA ARG A 89 -19.29 -14.47 7.75
C ARG A 89 -19.03 -15.79 8.43
N ASP A 90 -19.65 -16.00 9.58
CA ASP A 90 -19.74 -17.32 10.19
C ASP A 90 -20.55 -18.23 9.27
N LEU A 91 -19.96 -19.34 8.82
CA LEU A 91 -20.63 -20.26 7.90
C LEU A 91 -21.79 -21.01 8.56
N LYS A 92 -21.79 -21.13 9.90
CA LYS A 92 -22.90 -21.72 10.65
C LYS A 92 -24.03 -20.71 10.91
N TYR A 93 -23.65 -19.45 11.18
CA TYR A 93 -24.57 -18.35 11.52
C TYR A 93 -24.35 -17.17 10.57
N PRO A 94 -24.90 -17.16 9.35
CA PRO A 94 -24.58 -16.17 8.32
C PRO A 94 -24.92 -14.72 8.68
N ASP A 95 -25.81 -14.51 9.66
CA ASP A 95 -26.14 -13.19 10.21
C ASP A 95 -25.05 -12.66 11.16
N ASN A 96 -24.14 -13.53 11.61
CA ASN A 96 -22.95 -13.17 12.34
C ASN A 96 -21.82 -12.87 11.34
N TYR A 97 -21.55 -11.60 11.13
CA TYR A 97 -20.50 -11.18 10.20
C TYR A 97 -19.74 -9.94 10.71
N ALA A 98 -18.53 -9.78 10.22
CA ALA A 98 -17.76 -8.55 10.31
C ALA A 98 -17.63 -7.92 8.92
N GLU A 99 -17.69 -6.59 8.86
CA GLU A 99 -17.54 -5.80 7.65
C GLU A 99 -16.21 -5.04 7.70
N ILE A 100 -15.48 -5.05 6.58
CA ILE A 100 -14.33 -4.17 6.34
C ILE A 100 -14.69 -3.24 5.19
N LYS A 101 -14.77 -1.95 5.47
CA LYS A 101 -14.94 -0.92 4.43
C LYS A 101 -13.62 -0.69 3.72
N VAL A 102 -13.61 -0.84 2.41
CA VAL A 102 -12.42 -0.66 1.57
C VAL A 102 -12.62 0.57 0.69
N ILE A 103 -11.71 1.53 0.82
CA ILE A 103 -11.57 2.65 -0.09
C ILE A 103 -10.31 2.38 -0.91
N SER A 104 -10.48 2.13 -2.20
CA SER A 104 -9.37 1.99 -3.14
C SER A 104 -9.25 3.25 -3.98
N ASP A 105 -8.10 3.89 -3.99
CA ASP A 105 -7.89 5.18 -4.66
C ASP A 105 -6.62 5.18 -5.53
N TYR A 106 -6.44 6.26 -6.28
CA TYR A 106 -5.22 6.52 -7.03
C TYR A 106 -4.14 7.15 -6.12
N LEU A 107 -2.87 6.97 -6.51
CA LEU A 107 -1.80 7.77 -5.92
C LEU A 107 -2.09 9.25 -6.13
N SER A 108 -2.33 9.96 -5.04
CA SER A 108 -2.71 11.39 -5.05
C SER A 108 -2.31 12.06 -3.76
N GLY A 109 -2.09 13.38 -3.80
CA GLY A 109 -1.77 14.18 -2.64
C GLY A 109 -0.32 14.64 -2.61
N LYS A 110 0.04 15.28 -1.49
CA LYS A 110 1.38 15.85 -1.27
C LYS A 110 2.14 15.02 -0.26
N PHE A 111 3.39 14.72 -0.61
CA PHE A 111 4.29 13.91 0.21
C PHE A 111 5.60 14.65 0.37
N ILE A 112 6.19 14.60 1.56
CA ILE A 112 7.52 15.16 1.85
C ILE A 112 8.53 14.03 2.05
N GLU A 113 9.67 14.12 1.40
CA GLU A 113 10.75 13.15 1.57
C GLU A 113 11.49 13.39 2.90
N LYS A 114 11.65 12.31 3.67
CA LYS A 114 12.34 12.29 4.96
C LYS A 114 13.69 11.62 4.82
N GLY A 115 14.74 12.41 4.66
CA GLY A 115 16.10 11.92 4.48
C GLY A 115 16.58 11.02 5.62
N ASP A 116 16.23 11.33 6.87
CA ASP A 116 16.62 10.54 8.05
C ASP A 116 15.93 9.17 8.12
N SER A 117 14.78 9.02 7.42
CA SER A 117 14.05 7.76 7.32
C SER A 117 14.36 6.99 6.04
N SER A 118 15.30 7.48 5.22
CA SER A 118 15.73 6.80 3.99
C SER A 118 16.79 5.76 4.31
N ASN A 119 16.65 4.56 3.66
CA ASN A 119 17.61 3.47 3.79
C ASN A 119 18.46 3.35 2.55
N THR A 120 19.72 2.96 2.74
CA THR A 120 20.66 2.65 1.65
C THR A 120 20.88 1.16 1.57
N TRP A 121 20.99 0.63 0.36
CA TRP A 121 21.31 -0.77 0.12
C TRP A 121 22.39 -0.89 -0.95
N ILE A 122 23.48 -1.62 -0.62
CA ILE A 122 24.60 -1.84 -1.51
C ILE A 122 24.93 -3.31 -1.56
N ASN A 123 25.18 -3.80 -2.78
CA ASN A 123 25.68 -5.14 -3.04
C ASN A 123 26.93 -5.06 -3.93
N GLY A 124 28.03 -5.64 -3.47
CA GLY A 124 29.33 -5.65 -4.14
C GLY A 124 30.31 -6.52 -3.34
N ASP A 125 31.42 -6.93 -3.98
CA ASP A 125 32.37 -7.84 -3.35
C ASP A 125 33.44 -7.11 -2.52
N ASP A 126 33.80 -5.87 -2.90
CA ASP A 126 34.78 -5.05 -2.20
C ASP A 126 34.14 -4.30 -1.02
N LEU A 127 34.50 -4.70 0.19
CA LEU A 127 33.96 -4.12 1.43
C LEU A 127 34.28 -2.63 1.57
N HIS A 128 35.52 -2.23 1.26
CA HIS A 128 35.95 -0.83 1.38
C HIS A 128 35.20 0.07 0.40
N ILE A 129 35.03 -0.37 -0.84
CA ILE A 129 34.26 0.39 -1.84
C ILE A 129 32.76 0.44 -1.45
N ARG A 130 32.22 -0.63 -0.87
CA ARG A 130 30.84 -0.62 -0.35
C ARG A 130 30.65 0.44 0.72
N GLU A 131 31.57 0.58 1.68
CA GLU A 131 31.50 1.58 2.73
C GLU A 131 31.56 3.01 2.17
N ILE A 132 32.42 3.25 1.16
CA ILE A 132 32.48 4.53 0.46
C ILE A 132 31.15 4.84 -0.23
N ILE A 133 30.61 3.91 -1.01
CA ILE A 133 29.34 4.09 -1.72
C ILE A 133 28.20 4.32 -0.71
N GLU A 134 28.19 3.57 0.39
CA GLU A 134 27.17 3.74 1.43
C GLU A 134 27.20 5.15 2.03
N SER A 135 28.38 5.64 2.34
CA SER A 135 28.56 7.02 2.85
C SER A 135 28.07 8.06 1.84
N GLU A 136 28.39 7.90 0.56
CA GLU A 136 27.92 8.78 -0.51
C GLU A 136 26.39 8.76 -0.64
N LEU A 137 25.77 7.55 -0.67
CA LEU A 137 24.33 7.41 -0.79
C LEU A 137 23.59 7.97 0.43
N ARG A 138 24.12 7.79 1.64
CA ARG A 138 23.59 8.45 2.86
C ARG A 138 23.67 9.97 2.78
N GLY A 139 24.74 10.53 2.24
CA GLY A 139 24.87 11.95 1.97
C GLY A 139 23.80 12.46 1.00
N ILE A 140 23.57 11.73 -0.10
CA ILE A 140 22.50 12.02 -1.05
C ILE A 140 21.13 11.93 -0.37
N ALA A 141 20.84 10.86 0.37
CA ALA A 141 19.57 10.71 1.07
C ALA A 141 19.30 11.88 2.02
N LYS A 142 20.31 12.30 2.77
CA LYS A 142 20.20 13.44 3.69
C LYS A 142 19.92 14.74 2.96
N SER A 143 20.62 15.02 1.85
CA SER A 143 20.42 16.25 1.06
C SER A 143 19.03 16.32 0.40
N ARG A 144 18.38 15.17 0.19
CA ARG A 144 17.04 15.08 -0.37
C ARG A 144 15.91 15.32 0.64
N SER A 145 16.23 15.44 1.93
CA SER A 145 15.23 15.74 2.96
C SER A 145 14.52 17.05 2.66
N GLY A 146 13.20 17.05 2.69
CA GLY A 146 12.38 18.22 2.40
C GLY A 146 11.87 18.32 0.97
N ILE A 147 12.29 17.45 0.04
CA ILE A 147 11.70 17.41 -1.31
C ILE A 147 10.21 17.15 -1.19
N LEU A 148 9.41 17.96 -1.87
CA LEU A 148 7.96 17.85 -1.89
C LEU A 148 7.50 17.24 -3.22
N TYR A 149 6.70 16.18 -3.13
CA TYR A 149 6.06 15.52 -4.26
C TYR A 149 4.57 15.82 -4.22
N SER A 150 4.01 16.27 -5.32
CA SER A 150 2.56 16.51 -5.46
C SER A 150 2.05 15.66 -6.62
N PHE A 151 1.14 14.73 -6.34
CA PHE A 151 0.51 13.85 -7.33
C PHE A 151 -0.95 14.24 -7.51
N ASP A 152 -1.35 14.50 -8.75
CA ASP A 152 -2.74 14.79 -9.13
C ASP A 152 -3.32 13.58 -9.86
N LYS A 153 -4.32 12.94 -9.26
CA LYS A 153 -4.92 11.72 -9.78
C LYS A 153 -5.73 11.93 -11.06
N ASP A 154 -6.30 13.11 -11.26
CA ASP A 154 -7.22 13.39 -12.36
C ASP A 154 -6.45 13.69 -13.64
N THR A 155 -5.39 14.47 -13.52
CA THR A 155 -4.52 14.86 -14.65
C THR A 155 -3.34 13.94 -14.85
N LYS A 156 -3.04 13.06 -13.88
CA LYS A 156 -1.80 12.29 -13.81
C LYS A 156 -0.54 13.16 -13.77
N ALA A 157 -0.69 14.40 -13.35
CA ALA A 157 0.43 15.32 -13.20
C ALA A 157 1.21 15.00 -11.91
N VAL A 158 2.52 15.17 -11.98
CA VAL A 158 3.41 15.17 -10.83
C VAL A 158 4.24 16.44 -10.82
N GLU A 159 4.31 17.06 -9.66
CA GLU A 159 5.23 18.15 -9.38
C GLU A 159 6.20 17.69 -8.32
N ILE A 160 7.51 17.88 -8.56
CA ILE A 160 8.57 17.65 -7.58
C ILE A 160 9.25 18.99 -7.31
N ASP A 161 9.13 19.46 -6.09
CA ASP A 161 9.71 20.73 -5.63
C ASP A 161 10.92 20.45 -4.72
N TYR A 162 12.08 20.82 -5.20
CA TYR A 162 13.36 20.62 -4.51
C TYR A 162 13.78 21.84 -3.66
N SER A 163 13.02 22.94 -3.70
CA SER A 163 13.41 24.22 -3.11
C SER A 163 13.64 24.18 -1.59
N SER A 164 13.06 23.21 -0.89
CA SER A 164 13.22 23.00 0.55
C SER A 164 14.30 21.96 0.90
N SER A 165 15.08 21.50 -0.08
CA SER A 165 16.14 20.50 0.09
C SER A 165 17.51 21.08 -0.29
N ASP A 166 18.57 20.43 0.19
CA ASP A 166 19.95 20.75 -0.22
C ASP A 166 20.36 20.05 -1.52
N TYR A 167 19.44 19.31 -2.16
CA TYR A 167 19.73 18.46 -3.33
C TYR A 167 19.73 19.24 -4.65
N ASP A 168 18.71 20.10 -4.85
CA ASP A 168 18.48 20.91 -6.05
C ASP A 168 17.59 22.10 -5.64
N ASN A 169 17.57 23.17 -6.44
CA ASN A 169 16.69 24.32 -6.22
C ASN A 169 15.59 24.43 -7.30
N ASN A 170 15.45 23.41 -8.12
CA ASN A 170 14.52 23.43 -9.24
C ASN A 170 13.18 22.78 -8.88
N LYS A 171 12.16 23.21 -9.58
CA LYS A 171 10.85 22.57 -9.60
C LYS A 171 10.71 21.81 -10.92
N ARG A 172 10.23 20.58 -10.88
CA ARG A 172 9.96 19.75 -12.07
C ARG A 172 8.50 19.41 -12.13
N ILE A 173 7.90 19.57 -13.29
CA ILE A 173 6.50 19.22 -13.56
C ILE A 173 6.51 18.21 -14.70
N GLY A 174 5.73 17.15 -14.54
CA GLY A 174 5.63 16.07 -15.51
C GLY A 174 4.37 15.26 -15.30
N THR A 175 4.37 14.04 -15.80
CA THR A 175 3.31 13.06 -15.58
C THR A 175 3.85 11.83 -14.88
N TYR A 176 2.96 11.08 -14.25
CA TYR A 176 3.30 9.84 -13.59
C TYR A 176 2.34 8.71 -13.95
N GLU A 177 2.89 7.52 -13.93
CA GLU A 177 2.17 6.27 -13.97
C GLU A 177 2.73 5.35 -12.88
N TRP A 178 1.89 4.54 -12.27
CA TRP A 178 2.37 3.53 -11.33
C TRP A 178 1.67 2.20 -11.55
N ASP A 179 2.36 1.17 -11.19
CA ASP A 179 1.84 -0.17 -11.00
C ASP A 179 2.21 -0.67 -9.59
N LYS A 180 1.88 -1.91 -9.29
CA LYS A 180 2.09 -2.52 -7.98
C LYS A 180 3.48 -2.27 -7.37
N ASP A 181 4.53 -2.30 -8.19
CA ASP A 181 5.92 -2.33 -7.72
C ASP A 181 6.76 -1.20 -8.32
N SER A 182 6.18 -0.35 -9.17
CA SER A 182 6.94 0.70 -9.84
C SER A 182 6.17 2.00 -10.04
N LEU A 183 6.93 3.10 -9.97
CA LEU A 183 6.49 4.45 -10.29
C LEU A 183 7.32 4.95 -11.47
N THR A 184 6.65 5.28 -12.57
CA THR A 184 7.26 5.90 -13.74
C THR A 184 6.99 7.40 -13.71
N LEU A 185 8.04 8.20 -13.77
CA LEU A 185 7.99 9.65 -13.84
C LEU A 185 8.46 10.11 -15.20
N ASN A 186 7.68 10.96 -15.86
CA ASN A 186 7.99 11.49 -17.18
C ASN A 186 8.07 13.03 -17.13
N PHE A 187 9.29 13.56 -17.25
CA PHE A 187 9.59 15.00 -17.25
C PHE A 187 10.15 15.40 -18.61
N ASN A 188 9.35 16.06 -19.45
CA ASN A 188 9.71 16.55 -20.78
C ASN A 188 10.37 15.49 -21.69
N ASN A 189 11.66 15.29 -21.62
CA ASN A 189 12.39 14.31 -22.45
C ASN A 189 13.10 13.24 -21.61
N SER A 190 12.74 13.13 -20.33
CA SER A 190 13.36 12.19 -19.41
C SER A 190 12.32 11.32 -18.73
N ILE A 191 12.39 10.02 -19.03
CA ILE A 191 11.56 9.01 -18.37
C ILE A 191 12.42 8.28 -17.37
N SER A 192 11.94 8.20 -16.13
CA SER A 192 12.60 7.44 -15.06
C SER A 192 11.61 6.47 -14.42
N LYS A 193 12.05 5.22 -14.25
CA LYS A 193 11.28 4.18 -13.56
C LYS A 193 11.93 3.87 -12.22
N HIS A 194 11.15 3.91 -11.16
CA HIS A 194 11.58 3.71 -9.78
C HIS A 194 10.80 2.56 -9.16
N GLY A 195 11.43 1.79 -8.28
CA GLY A 195 10.69 0.89 -7.40
C GLY A 195 9.74 1.70 -6.52
N PHE A 196 8.56 1.14 -6.26
CA PHE A 196 7.50 1.82 -5.53
C PHE A 196 6.85 0.85 -4.54
N ALA A 197 6.53 1.31 -3.34
CA ALA A 197 5.76 0.57 -2.36
C ALA A 197 4.92 1.51 -1.50
N VAL A 198 3.72 1.09 -1.17
CA VAL A 198 2.86 1.73 -0.16
C VAL A 198 3.06 1.00 1.15
N VAL A 199 3.49 1.72 2.19
CA VAL A 199 3.71 1.17 3.53
C VAL A 199 2.42 1.25 4.36
N ASN A 200 1.78 2.41 4.31
CA ASN A 200 0.50 2.69 4.97
C ASN A 200 -0.14 3.94 4.35
N ASP A 201 -1.30 4.36 4.86
CA ASP A 201 -2.10 5.49 4.35
C ASP A 201 -1.33 6.83 4.27
N HIS A 202 -0.21 6.93 4.98
CA HIS A 202 0.55 8.17 5.10
C HIS A 202 1.99 8.04 4.63
N THR A 203 2.40 6.85 4.17
CA THR A 203 3.81 6.59 3.85
C THR A 203 3.94 5.77 2.57
N ILE A 204 4.66 6.31 1.62
CA ILE A 204 5.10 5.60 0.42
C ILE A 204 6.63 5.54 0.36
N ILE A 205 7.15 4.55 -0.33
CA ILE A 205 8.59 4.40 -0.59
C ILE A 205 8.82 4.50 -2.09
N ILE A 206 9.80 5.32 -2.49
CA ILE A 206 10.35 5.35 -3.83
C ILE A 206 11.79 4.85 -3.77
N VAL A 207 12.15 3.89 -4.64
CA VAL A 207 13.50 3.34 -4.71
C VAL A 207 14.26 3.99 -5.85
N LEU A 208 15.30 4.76 -5.53
CA LEU A 208 16.21 5.34 -6.49
C LEU A 208 17.39 4.39 -6.72
N ASP A 209 17.66 4.04 -7.98
CA ASP A 209 18.73 3.13 -8.36
C ASP A 209 19.95 3.92 -8.87
N PHE A 210 21.07 3.78 -8.17
CA PHE A 210 22.36 4.40 -8.49
C PHE A 210 23.38 3.37 -8.99
N THR A 211 22.96 2.14 -9.26
CA THR A 211 23.86 1.03 -9.59
C THR A 211 24.79 1.37 -10.75
N GLU A 212 24.25 1.84 -11.87
CA GLU A 212 25.04 2.15 -13.06
C GLU A 212 25.98 3.35 -12.83
N LYS A 213 25.53 4.35 -12.07
CA LYS A 213 26.38 5.48 -11.68
C LYS A 213 27.57 5.03 -10.81
N CYS A 214 27.32 4.13 -9.87
CA CYS A 214 28.36 3.55 -9.02
C CYS A 214 29.33 2.65 -9.80
N LYS A 215 28.81 1.81 -10.72
CA LYS A 215 29.67 1.01 -11.62
C LYS A 215 30.59 1.90 -12.46
N SER A 216 30.07 2.99 -13.02
CA SER A 216 30.86 3.93 -13.81
C SER A 216 31.93 4.64 -12.99
N LYS A 217 31.62 4.98 -11.73
CA LYS A 217 32.58 5.67 -10.82
C LYS A 217 33.64 4.72 -10.25
N TYR A 218 33.29 3.45 -10.03
CA TYR A 218 34.14 2.42 -9.45
C TYR A 218 34.27 1.21 -10.37
N PRO A 219 34.89 1.35 -11.56
CA PRO A 219 34.84 0.32 -12.61
C PRO A 219 35.53 -0.99 -12.22
N ASN A 220 36.48 -0.92 -11.29
CA ASN A 220 37.22 -2.10 -10.81
C ASN A 220 36.52 -2.81 -9.63
N ALA A 221 35.42 -2.27 -9.14
CA ALA A 221 34.63 -2.85 -8.06
C ALA A 221 33.42 -3.61 -8.65
N SER A 222 33.17 -4.82 -8.15
CA SER A 222 32.04 -5.64 -8.59
C SER A 222 30.73 -5.14 -7.96
N VAL A 223 30.33 -3.87 -8.27
CA VAL A 223 29.08 -3.31 -7.79
C VAL A 223 27.90 -3.95 -8.52
N ARG A 224 27.06 -4.69 -7.78
CA ARG A 224 25.84 -5.34 -8.31
C ARG A 224 24.55 -4.59 -7.98
N GLY A 225 24.60 -3.70 -7.02
CA GLY A 225 23.44 -2.86 -6.64
C GLY A 225 23.83 -1.73 -5.71
N ALA A 226 23.24 -0.55 -5.95
CA ALA A 226 23.42 0.63 -5.11
C ALA A 226 22.10 1.44 -5.16
N LYS A 227 21.33 1.44 -4.06
CA LYS A 227 19.96 1.98 -4.04
C LYS A 227 19.73 2.82 -2.79
N ILE A 228 18.84 3.81 -2.93
CA ILE A 228 18.26 4.56 -1.82
C ILE A 228 16.75 4.28 -1.80
N GLN A 229 16.23 3.85 -0.66
CA GLN A 229 14.80 3.78 -0.38
C GLN A 229 14.37 5.09 0.27
N CYS A 230 13.77 5.98 -0.51
CA CYS A 230 13.28 7.27 -0.03
C CYS A 230 11.91 7.09 0.62
N CYS A 231 11.81 7.46 1.89
CA CYS A 231 10.55 7.46 2.63
C CYS A 231 9.83 8.79 2.42
N LEU A 232 8.63 8.76 1.87
CA LEU A 232 7.78 9.93 1.63
C LEU A 232 6.58 9.88 2.57
N LEU A 233 6.41 10.93 3.37
CA LEU A 233 5.28 11.06 4.28
C LEU A 233 4.23 11.99 3.68
N TYR A 234 2.99 11.52 3.72
CA TYR A 234 1.82 12.30 3.31
C TYR A 234 1.66 13.57 4.16
N THR A 235 1.40 14.70 3.52
CA THR A 235 1.24 16.00 4.19
C THR A 235 -0.15 16.60 4.01
N SER A 236 -0.74 16.46 2.83
CA SER A 236 -2.07 17.00 2.55
C SER A 236 -2.65 16.40 1.26
N PRO A 237 -3.98 16.42 1.07
CA PRO A 237 -4.61 16.11 -0.19
C PRO A 237 -4.07 16.97 -1.34
N SER A 238 -4.20 16.47 -2.57
CA SER A 238 -4.04 17.29 -3.77
C SER A 238 -5.07 18.42 -3.75
N PRO A 239 -4.73 19.60 -4.25
CA PRO A 239 -5.68 20.73 -4.34
C PRO A 239 -6.85 20.40 -5.26
#